data_fbf4c49ccc68d8dc23a718caf0d2c6e6
#
_entry.id   fbf4c49ccc68d8dc23a718caf0d2c6e6
#
_cell.length_a   1.000
_cell.length_b   1.000
_cell.length_c   1.000
_cell.angle_alpha   90.00
_cell.angle_beta   90.00
_cell.angle_gamma   90.00
#
_symmetry.space_group_name_H-M   'P 1'
#
loop_
_entity.id
_entity.type
_entity.pdbx_description
1 polymer ?
#
loop_
_entity_poly.entity_id
_entity_poly.type
_entity_poly.pdbx_seq_one_letter_code
_entity_poly.pdbx_strand_id
1 'polypeptide(L)'
;MSRLDSMIRRLLAQRACLEAVAEMIEDLPGPVLEIGLGNGRTYDHLRERLPERTILVFDRVLAAHPDCIPPLDTFFLGELETTLPLAYKRIGATAVLAHADIGSGRGDHDSANAALLARLLPPMLRARALVVSDQQLHCAELKPEALPEGIPTGRYFLYRCIK
;
A
#
# COMPACT_ATOMS: atom_id res chain seq x y z
N MET A 1 27.25 2.73 -4.55
CA MET A 1 25.98 2.52 -5.27
C MET A 1 25.40 3.86 -5.62
N SER A 2 25.06 4.08 -6.91
CA SER A 2 24.50 5.35 -7.36
C SER A 2 23.06 5.54 -6.86
N ARG A 3 22.58 6.79 -6.85
CA ARG A 3 21.17 7.08 -6.56
C ARG A 3 20.23 6.44 -7.60
N LEU A 4 20.69 6.34 -8.85
CA LEU A 4 19.97 5.68 -9.92
C LEU A 4 19.81 4.17 -9.65
N ASP A 5 20.89 3.48 -9.27
CA ASP A 5 20.83 2.04 -8.93
C ASP A 5 19.91 1.79 -7.72
N SER A 6 19.93 2.71 -6.75
CA SER A 6 19.03 2.63 -5.59
C SER A 6 17.57 2.77 -5.99
N MET A 7 17.25 3.69 -6.91
CA MET A 7 15.90 3.89 -7.44
C MET A 7 15.44 2.67 -8.24
N ILE A 8 16.27 2.16 -9.15
CA ILE A 8 15.94 0.98 -9.96
C ILE A 8 15.62 -0.21 -9.06
N ARG A 9 16.44 -0.48 -8.06
CA ARG A 9 16.20 -1.58 -7.11
C ARG A 9 14.93 -1.41 -6.31
N ARG A 10 14.60 -0.18 -5.90
CA ARG A 10 13.35 0.09 -5.22
C ARG A 10 12.15 -0.21 -6.12
N LEU A 11 12.16 0.27 -7.36
CA LEU A 11 11.07 0.05 -8.31
C LEU A 11 10.91 -1.43 -8.68
N LEU A 12 12.01 -2.17 -8.82
CA LEU A 12 11.96 -3.61 -9.06
C LEU A 12 11.37 -4.37 -7.87
N ALA A 13 11.77 -4.03 -6.65
CA ALA A 13 11.22 -4.64 -5.44
C ALA A 13 9.73 -4.33 -5.30
N GLN A 14 9.33 -3.08 -5.51
CA GLN A 14 7.95 -2.64 -5.48
C GLN A 14 7.09 -3.42 -6.47
N ARG A 15 7.51 -3.48 -7.74
CA ARG A 15 6.80 -4.22 -8.78
C ARG A 15 6.66 -5.70 -8.44
N ALA A 16 7.75 -6.38 -8.06
CA ALA A 16 7.72 -7.80 -7.73
C ALA A 16 6.80 -8.11 -6.53
N CYS A 17 6.81 -7.25 -5.50
CA CYS A 17 5.88 -7.40 -4.38
C CYS A 17 4.42 -7.23 -4.80
N LEU A 18 4.12 -6.22 -5.62
CA LEU A 18 2.74 -5.98 -6.09
C LEU A 18 2.23 -7.10 -6.99
N GLU A 19 3.07 -7.65 -7.88
CA GLU A 19 2.74 -8.81 -8.71
C GLU A 19 2.43 -10.05 -7.85
N ALA A 20 3.29 -10.36 -6.89
CA ALA A 20 3.09 -11.51 -6.01
C ALA A 20 1.81 -11.38 -5.16
N VAL A 21 1.55 -10.21 -4.56
CA VAL A 21 0.34 -10.04 -3.75
C VAL A 21 -0.94 -10.01 -4.59
N ALA A 22 -0.90 -9.54 -5.83
CA ALA A 22 -2.04 -9.60 -6.73
C ALA A 22 -2.49 -11.05 -6.98
N GLU A 23 -1.55 -11.97 -7.18
CA GLU A 23 -1.82 -13.41 -7.29
C GLU A 23 -2.35 -14.00 -5.97
N MET A 24 -1.71 -13.64 -4.84
CA MET A 24 -2.07 -14.18 -3.51
C MET A 24 -3.47 -13.78 -3.03
N ILE A 25 -4.04 -12.71 -3.55
CA ILE A 25 -5.39 -12.23 -3.20
C ILE A 25 -6.45 -12.58 -4.23
N GLU A 26 -6.13 -13.33 -5.28
CA GLU A 26 -7.04 -13.62 -6.39
C GLU A 26 -8.40 -14.12 -5.90
N ASP A 27 -8.41 -15.09 -4.97
CA ASP A 27 -9.61 -15.69 -4.40
C ASP A 27 -10.26 -14.88 -3.25
N LEU A 28 -9.66 -13.76 -2.84
CA LEU A 28 -10.16 -12.95 -1.73
C LEU A 28 -10.96 -11.77 -2.25
N PRO A 29 -12.29 -11.67 -2.02
CA PRO A 29 -13.06 -10.50 -2.45
C PRO A 29 -12.80 -9.30 -1.54
N GLY A 30 -12.80 -8.10 -2.14
CA GLY A 30 -12.69 -6.82 -1.42
C GLY A 30 -11.84 -5.79 -2.17
N PRO A 31 -11.89 -4.52 -1.71
CA PRO A 31 -11.13 -3.43 -2.30
C PRO A 31 -9.64 -3.48 -1.94
N VAL A 32 -8.87 -2.75 -2.71
CA VAL A 32 -7.45 -2.47 -2.47
C VAL A 32 -7.31 -1.04 -1.94
N LEU A 33 -6.37 -0.84 -1.02
CA LEU A 33 -5.98 0.48 -0.52
C LEU A 33 -4.60 0.84 -1.08
N GLU A 34 -4.52 1.92 -1.83
CA GLU A 34 -3.26 2.50 -2.35
C GLU A 34 -2.95 3.77 -1.56
N ILE A 35 -1.94 3.73 -0.70
CA ILE A 35 -1.59 4.79 0.23
C ILE A 35 -0.28 5.43 -0.21
N GLY A 36 -0.36 6.68 -0.64
CA GLY A 36 0.72 7.39 -1.30
C GLY A 36 0.65 7.25 -2.82
N LEU A 37 -0.19 8.06 -3.47
CA LEU A 37 -0.34 8.06 -4.93
C LEU A 37 0.95 8.54 -5.63
N GLY A 38 1.57 9.60 -5.10
CA GLY A 38 2.74 10.20 -5.71
C GLY A 38 2.54 10.50 -7.20
N ASN A 39 3.41 9.94 -8.06
CA ASN A 39 3.27 10.06 -9.53
C ASN A 39 2.21 9.12 -10.14
N GLY A 40 1.67 8.17 -9.37
CA GLY A 40 0.62 7.24 -9.78
C GLY A 40 1.12 5.91 -10.37
N ARG A 41 2.42 5.62 -10.35
CA ARG A 41 2.99 4.42 -11.00
C ARG A 41 2.47 3.11 -10.41
N THR A 42 2.38 3.01 -9.10
CA THR A 42 1.90 1.81 -8.40
C THR A 42 0.40 1.65 -8.53
N TYR A 43 -0.34 2.75 -8.45
CA TYR A 43 -1.77 2.76 -8.74
C TYR A 43 -2.06 2.28 -10.16
N ASP A 44 -1.33 2.78 -11.16
CA ASP A 44 -1.44 2.37 -12.56
C ASP A 44 -1.16 0.88 -12.73
N HIS A 45 -0.09 0.39 -12.13
CA HIS A 45 0.26 -1.03 -12.15
C HIS A 45 -0.81 -1.90 -11.47
N LEU A 46 -1.34 -1.47 -10.32
CA LEU A 46 -2.40 -2.20 -9.61
C LEU A 46 -3.70 -2.27 -10.41
N ARG A 47 -4.12 -1.20 -11.08
CA ARG A 47 -5.34 -1.23 -11.89
C ARG A 47 -5.20 -2.11 -13.14
N GLU A 48 -3.98 -2.27 -13.69
CA GLU A 48 -3.71 -3.23 -14.77
C GLU A 48 -3.77 -4.68 -14.28
N ARG A 49 -3.21 -4.96 -13.09
CA ARG A 49 -3.19 -6.31 -12.51
C ARG A 49 -4.51 -6.74 -11.91
N LEU A 50 -5.31 -5.79 -11.45
CA LEU A 50 -6.56 -6.01 -10.72
C LEU A 50 -7.71 -5.20 -11.34
N PRO A 51 -8.03 -5.38 -12.65
CA PRO A 51 -8.94 -4.51 -13.39
C PRO A 51 -10.37 -4.50 -12.83
N GLU A 52 -10.79 -5.59 -12.20
CA GLU A 52 -12.15 -5.71 -11.64
C GLU A 52 -12.25 -5.23 -10.18
N ARG A 53 -11.14 -4.79 -9.60
CA ARG A 53 -11.13 -4.39 -8.18
C ARG A 53 -11.24 -2.88 -7.99
N THR A 54 -12.05 -2.49 -7.05
CA THR A 54 -12.05 -1.11 -6.56
C THR A 54 -10.73 -0.84 -5.84
N ILE A 55 -10.03 0.20 -6.26
CA ILE A 55 -8.81 0.68 -5.61
C ILE A 55 -9.13 2.03 -4.98
N LEU A 56 -9.09 2.11 -3.65
CA LEU A 56 -9.23 3.35 -2.90
C LEU A 56 -7.85 3.97 -2.73
N VAL A 57 -7.69 5.19 -3.18
CA VAL A 57 -6.40 5.88 -3.27
C VAL A 57 -6.32 7.03 -2.27
N PHE A 58 -5.20 7.15 -1.57
CA PHE A 58 -5.00 8.15 -0.52
C PHE A 58 -3.73 8.96 -0.79
N ASP A 59 -3.84 10.27 -0.80
CA ASP A 59 -2.68 11.17 -0.82
C ASP A 59 -3.04 12.53 -0.26
N ARG A 60 -2.06 13.28 0.22
CA ARG A 60 -2.21 14.66 0.68
C ARG A 60 -2.28 15.64 -0.47
N VAL A 61 -1.73 15.27 -1.61
CA VAL A 61 -1.60 16.13 -2.80
C VAL A 61 -1.89 15.30 -4.05
N LEU A 62 -2.60 15.86 -5.00
CA LEU A 62 -2.75 15.25 -6.32
C LEU A 62 -1.56 15.69 -7.21
N ALA A 63 -0.54 14.84 -7.30
CA ALA A 63 0.65 15.05 -8.11
C ALA A 63 0.89 13.91 -9.13
N ALA A 64 -0.15 13.12 -9.42
CA ALA A 64 -0.08 12.02 -10.35
C ALA A 64 0.06 12.48 -11.80
N HIS A 65 0.67 11.63 -12.63
CA HIS A 65 0.61 11.79 -14.09
C HIS A 65 -0.86 11.82 -14.54
N PRO A 66 -1.24 12.63 -15.55
CA PRO A 66 -2.63 12.74 -16.00
C PRO A 66 -3.33 11.40 -16.26
N ASP A 67 -2.62 10.42 -16.83
CA ASP A 67 -3.16 9.07 -17.10
C ASP A 67 -3.34 8.20 -15.84
N CYS A 68 -2.81 8.66 -14.70
CA CYS A 68 -2.83 7.93 -13.42
C CYS A 68 -3.69 8.63 -12.36
N ILE A 69 -4.54 9.58 -12.75
CA ILE A 69 -5.45 10.26 -11.83
C ILE A 69 -6.60 9.30 -11.48
N PRO A 70 -6.81 8.97 -10.19
CA PRO A 70 -7.92 8.13 -9.79
C PRO A 70 -9.27 8.83 -10.00
N PRO A 71 -10.37 8.06 -10.17
CA PRO A 71 -11.72 8.62 -10.12
C PRO A 71 -11.98 9.33 -8.77
N LEU A 72 -12.74 10.43 -8.81
CA LEU A 72 -13.00 11.25 -7.62
C LEU A 72 -13.70 10.49 -6.48
N ASP A 73 -14.52 9.52 -6.81
CA ASP A 73 -15.25 8.70 -5.84
C ASP A 73 -14.37 7.65 -5.14
N THR A 74 -13.18 7.38 -5.66
CA THR A 74 -12.19 6.47 -5.06
C THR A 74 -10.93 7.19 -4.56
N PHE A 75 -10.83 8.49 -4.75
CA PHE A 75 -9.69 9.27 -4.30
C PHE A 75 -9.98 10.06 -3.01
N PHE A 76 -9.21 9.76 -1.98
CA PHE A 76 -9.26 10.40 -0.66
C PHE A 76 -8.10 11.39 -0.52
N LEU A 77 -8.35 12.64 -0.84
CA LEU A 77 -7.36 13.72 -0.76
C LEU A 77 -7.34 14.30 0.66
N GLY A 78 -6.19 14.24 1.33
CA GLY A 78 -5.98 14.78 2.67
C GLY A 78 -5.07 13.92 3.54
N GLU A 79 -4.98 14.27 4.83
CA GLU A 79 -4.18 13.55 5.80
C GLU A 79 -4.79 12.17 6.12
N LEU A 80 -3.93 11.17 6.34
CA LEU A 80 -4.36 9.78 6.56
C LEU A 80 -5.21 9.61 7.82
N GLU A 81 -4.96 10.41 8.87
CA GLU A 81 -5.76 10.45 10.09
C GLU A 81 -7.22 10.80 9.85
N THR A 82 -7.50 11.52 8.79
CA THR A 82 -8.86 11.91 8.40
C THR A 82 -9.42 10.96 7.33
N THR A 83 -8.63 10.66 6.32
CA THR A 83 -9.09 9.97 5.11
C THR A 83 -9.28 8.46 5.32
N LEU A 84 -8.40 7.79 6.06
CA LEU A 84 -8.57 6.35 6.37
C LEU A 84 -9.83 6.07 7.20
N PRO A 85 -10.16 6.83 8.27
CA PRO A 85 -11.44 6.66 8.97
C PRO A 85 -12.68 6.92 8.09
N LEU A 86 -12.61 7.85 7.14
CA LEU A 86 -13.70 8.08 6.17
C LEU A 86 -13.88 6.87 5.25
N ALA A 87 -12.79 6.32 4.73
CA ALA A 87 -12.83 5.12 3.92
C ALA A 87 -13.33 3.91 4.73
N TYR A 88 -12.91 3.77 5.99
CA TYR A 88 -13.42 2.72 6.88
C TYR A 88 -14.94 2.76 7.05
N LYS A 89 -15.53 3.95 7.21
CA LYS A 89 -16.99 4.10 7.26
C LYS A 89 -17.68 3.60 5.99
N ARG A 90 -17.00 3.68 4.84
CA ARG A 90 -17.53 3.23 3.55
C ARG A 90 -17.39 1.73 3.32
N ILE A 91 -16.25 1.14 3.69
CA ILE A 91 -15.92 -0.25 3.33
C ILE A 91 -15.88 -1.21 4.54
N GLY A 92 -15.80 -0.70 5.77
CA GLY A 92 -15.58 -1.53 6.96
C GLY A 92 -14.27 -2.32 6.90
N ALA A 93 -14.27 -3.52 7.46
CA ALA A 93 -13.13 -4.43 7.51
C ALA A 93 -13.11 -5.39 6.29
N THR A 94 -13.14 -4.85 5.07
CA THR A 94 -13.25 -5.66 3.84
C THR A 94 -12.05 -5.56 2.90
N ALA A 95 -11.11 -4.65 3.14
CA ALA A 95 -9.94 -4.51 2.28
C ALA A 95 -9.09 -5.79 2.25
N VAL A 96 -8.68 -6.23 1.07
CA VAL A 96 -7.88 -7.45 0.85
C VAL A 96 -6.39 -7.17 0.70
N LEU A 97 -6.05 -5.96 0.32
CA LEU A 97 -4.69 -5.49 0.13
C LEU A 97 -4.59 -4.03 0.56
N ALA A 98 -3.53 -3.69 1.27
CA ALA A 98 -3.06 -2.33 1.42
C ALA A 98 -1.62 -2.24 0.91
N HIS A 99 -1.37 -1.34 -0.02
CA HIS A 99 -0.03 -0.93 -0.42
C HIS A 99 0.24 0.46 0.13
N ALA A 100 1.37 0.64 0.81
CA ALA A 100 1.79 1.91 1.39
C ALA A 100 3.22 2.26 0.97
N ASP A 101 3.36 3.34 0.22
CA ASP A 101 4.65 3.90 -0.22
C ASP A 101 4.68 5.40 0.08
N ILE A 102 4.82 5.73 1.36
CA ILE A 102 4.79 7.09 1.89
C ILE A 102 6.08 7.51 2.59
N GLY A 103 7.14 6.72 2.45
CA GLY A 103 8.45 7.03 2.96
C GLY A 103 9.08 8.24 2.29
N SER A 104 9.54 9.18 3.09
CA SER A 104 10.19 10.42 2.65
C SER A 104 11.71 10.36 2.66
N GLY A 105 12.29 9.27 3.24
CA GLY A 105 13.71 9.14 3.54
C GLY A 105 14.15 9.97 4.76
N ARG A 106 13.20 10.52 5.54
CA ARG A 106 13.42 11.27 6.79
C ARG A 106 12.99 10.40 7.96
N GLY A 107 13.96 9.79 8.66
CA GLY A 107 13.73 8.74 9.65
C GLY A 107 12.63 9.01 10.67
N ASP A 108 12.60 10.19 11.28
CA ASP A 108 11.56 10.54 12.29
C ASP A 108 10.15 10.58 11.66
N HIS A 109 10.05 11.14 10.46
CA HIS A 109 8.79 11.24 9.72
C HIS A 109 8.29 9.86 9.27
N ASP A 110 9.21 9.04 8.78
CA ASP A 110 8.90 7.70 8.30
C ASP A 110 8.46 6.79 9.47
N SER A 111 9.10 6.93 10.65
CA SER A 111 8.69 6.21 11.86
C SER A 111 7.29 6.61 12.34
N ALA A 112 6.94 7.90 12.29
CA ALA A 112 5.61 8.39 12.64
C ALA A 112 4.55 7.85 11.67
N ASN A 113 4.84 7.86 10.37
CA ASN A 113 3.98 7.29 9.34
C ASN A 113 3.76 5.78 9.54
N ALA A 114 4.83 5.04 9.82
CA ALA A 114 4.74 3.60 10.12
C ALA A 114 3.85 3.31 11.33
N ALA A 115 4.01 4.06 12.41
CA ALA A 115 3.17 3.93 13.61
C ALA A 115 1.69 4.27 13.32
N LEU A 116 1.44 5.28 12.50
CA LEU A 116 0.10 5.66 12.06
C LEU A 116 -0.55 4.54 11.24
N LEU A 117 0.15 4.01 10.24
CA LEU A 117 -0.32 2.90 9.42
C LEU A 117 -0.58 1.63 10.26
N ALA A 118 0.32 1.29 11.18
CA ALA A 118 0.17 0.15 12.07
C ALA A 118 -1.09 0.25 12.95
N ARG A 119 -1.55 1.46 13.25
CA ARG A 119 -2.77 1.72 14.02
C ARG A 119 -4.03 1.75 13.15
N LEU A 120 -3.98 2.37 11.97
CA LEU A 120 -5.17 2.67 11.15
C LEU A 120 -5.51 1.59 10.13
N LEU A 121 -4.54 0.81 9.63
CA LEU A 121 -4.79 -0.20 8.61
C LEU A 121 -5.50 -1.46 9.15
N PRO A 122 -5.09 -2.07 10.27
CA PRO A 122 -5.67 -3.34 10.71
C PRO A 122 -7.20 -3.33 10.79
N PRO A 123 -7.88 -2.28 11.31
CA PRO A 123 -9.34 -2.24 11.35
C PRO A 123 -10.01 -2.37 9.97
N MET A 124 -9.37 -1.90 8.90
CA MET A 124 -9.91 -1.88 7.54
C MET A 124 -9.70 -3.20 6.79
N LEU A 125 -8.75 -4.03 7.25
CA LEU A 125 -8.36 -5.26 6.60
C LEU A 125 -9.31 -6.40 6.98
N ARG A 126 -9.63 -7.25 6.03
CA ARG A 126 -10.27 -8.54 6.31
C ARG A 126 -9.25 -9.56 6.78
N ALA A 127 -9.72 -10.69 7.31
CA ALA A 127 -8.88 -11.84 7.61
C ALA A 127 -8.12 -12.30 6.35
N ARG A 128 -6.83 -12.63 6.49
CA ARG A 128 -5.90 -13.04 5.43
C ARG A 128 -5.52 -11.93 4.42
N ALA A 129 -5.99 -10.70 4.59
CA ALA A 129 -5.55 -9.57 3.77
C ALA A 129 -4.03 -9.39 3.84
N LEU A 130 -3.47 -8.82 2.79
CA LEU A 130 -2.04 -8.55 2.70
C LEU A 130 -1.75 -7.04 2.86
N VAL A 131 -0.60 -6.73 3.39
CA VAL A 131 -0.07 -5.37 3.46
C VAL A 131 1.33 -5.36 2.88
N VAL A 132 1.57 -4.51 1.89
CA VAL A 132 2.90 -4.22 1.32
C VAL A 132 3.28 -2.80 1.73
N SER A 133 4.43 -2.61 2.34
CA SER A 133 4.85 -1.30 2.82
C SER A 133 6.33 -1.04 2.56
N ASP A 134 6.68 0.20 2.25
CA ASP A 134 8.07 0.67 2.21
C ASP A 134 8.64 0.94 3.61
N GLN A 135 7.78 0.89 4.65
CA GLN A 135 8.13 1.05 6.05
C GLN A 135 7.83 -0.22 6.84
N GLN A 136 8.67 -0.53 7.83
CA GLN A 136 8.40 -1.62 8.75
C GLN A 136 7.24 -1.27 9.69
N LEU A 137 6.20 -2.11 9.70
CA LEU A 137 5.03 -1.94 10.56
C LEU A 137 5.11 -2.88 11.77
N HIS A 138 4.87 -2.32 12.95
CA HIS A 138 4.82 -3.08 14.21
C HIS A 138 3.39 -3.12 14.72
N CYS A 139 2.71 -4.24 14.50
CA CYS A 139 1.32 -4.43 14.87
C CYS A 139 1.06 -5.92 15.14
N ALA A 140 0.32 -6.23 16.20
CA ALA A 140 0.03 -7.62 16.58
C ALA A 140 -0.82 -8.36 15.53
N GLU A 141 -1.69 -7.64 14.82
CA GLU A 141 -2.57 -8.19 13.78
C GLU A 141 -1.88 -8.42 12.44
N LEU A 142 -0.64 -7.94 12.26
CA LEU A 142 0.13 -8.06 11.02
C LEU A 142 1.34 -8.99 11.23
N LYS A 143 1.23 -10.20 10.69
CA LYS A 143 2.32 -11.17 10.71
C LYS A 143 3.22 -10.97 9.48
N PRO A 144 4.55 -10.85 9.64
CA PRO A 144 5.46 -10.80 8.50
C PRO A 144 5.33 -12.03 7.59
N GLU A 145 5.35 -11.78 6.29
CA GLU A 145 5.38 -12.78 5.22
C GLU A 145 6.71 -12.72 4.49
N ALA A 146 7.08 -13.81 3.82
CA ALA A 146 8.26 -13.86 2.98
C ALA A 146 8.11 -12.93 1.77
N LEU A 147 9.16 -12.19 1.46
CA LEU A 147 9.23 -11.42 0.22
C LEU A 147 9.41 -12.35 -0.99
N PRO A 148 9.01 -11.92 -2.20
CA PRO A 148 9.31 -12.65 -3.43
C PRO A 148 10.81 -12.95 -3.58
N GLU A 149 11.12 -14.04 -4.27
CA GLU A 149 12.51 -14.44 -4.52
C GLU A 149 13.30 -13.31 -5.19
N GLY A 150 14.54 -13.12 -4.76
CA GLY A 150 15.45 -12.09 -5.29
C GLY A 150 15.22 -10.69 -4.73
N ILE A 151 14.22 -10.47 -3.88
CA ILE A 151 13.98 -9.16 -3.25
C ILE A 151 14.76 -9.05 -1.94
N PRO A 152 15.70 -8.09 -1.82
CA PRO A 152 16.47 -7.89 -0.60
C PRO A 152 15.56 -7.46 0.58
N THR A 153 15.84 -8.01 1.75
CA THR A 153 15.19 -7.58 3.00
C THR A 153 15.45 -6.10 3.32
N GLY A 154 14.48 -5.45 3.98
CA GLY A 154 14.60 -4.06 4.41
C GLY A 154 14.33 -3.00 3.34
N ARG A 155 13.95 -3.41 2.12
CA ARG A 155 13.49 -2.49 1.07
C ARG A 155 11.99 -2.33 1.02
N TYR A 156 11.32 -3.46 1.17
CA TYR A 156 9.87 -3.59 1.27
C TYR A 156 9.56 -4.60 2.37
N PHE A 157 8.37 -4.51 2.89
CA PHE A 157 7.87 -5.38 3.95
C PHE A 157 6.51 -5.92 3.52
N LEU A 158 6.32 -7.21 3.68
CA LEU A 158 5.08 -7.90 3.38
C LEU A 158 4.50 -8.49 4.66
N TYR A 159 3.22 -8.31 4.86
CA TYR A 159 2.50 -8.81 6.03
C TYR A 159 1.19 -9.47 5.64
N ARG A 160 0.75 -10.41 6.47
CA ARG A 160 -0.60 -10.98 6.44
C ARG A 160 -1.39 -10.59 7.68
N CYS A 161 -2.64 -10.17 7.47
CA CYS A 161 -3.58 -9.92 8.56
C CYS A 161 -4.04 -11.25 9.16
N ILE A 162 -3.87 -11.40 10.47
CA ILE A 162 -4.12 -12.65 11.23
C ILE A 162 -5.35 -12.56 12.15
N LYS A 163 -6.32 -11.71 11.82
CA LYS A 163 -7.60 -11.65 12.55
C LYS A 163 -8.35 -12.96 12.48
#